data_7d8d83eb1a8452300fc079636093fa6c
#
_entry.id   7d8d83eb1a8452300fc079636093fa6c
#
_cell.length_a   1.000
_cell.length_b   1.000
_cell.length_c   1.000
_cell.angle_alpha   90.00
_cell.angle_beta   90.00
_cell.angle_gamma   90.00
#
_symmetry.space_group_name_H-M   'P 1'
#
loop_
_entity.id
_entity.type
_entity.pdbx_description
1 polymer ?
#
loop_
_entity_poly.entity_id
_entity_poly.type
_entity_poly.pdbx_seq_one_letter_code
_entity_poly.pdbx_strand_id
1 'polypeptide(L)'
;INLNQNNDTTLCPGSLLNPINYISSPVGATYTWTNNNTSIGIGASGNGQVPTWTTPANNTGNPVVGTITVTALLDPSCPPSVTDFIVTISPSANLEVSTLDTLVCSGESPDVIVQSNVSSAIITWTAIAPPSISGSSNGNGNPGNIDDILINDGSTSSNDTVFYTISI
;
A
#
# COMPACT_ATOMS: atom_id res chain seq x y z
N ILE A 1 -4.25 38.71 -4.94
CA ILE A 1 -3.69 37.85 -3.86
C ILE A 1 -2.99 36.63 -4.46
N ASN A 2 -1.79 36.33 -3.98
CA ASN A 2 -1.03 35.13 -4.34
C ASN A 2 -1.02 34.18 -3.15
N LEU A 3 -1.24 32.90 -3.43
CA LEU A 3 -1.22 31.81 -2.47
C LEU A 3 -0.04 30.90 -2.77
N ASN A 4 0.72 30.44 -1.74
CA ASN A 4 1.74 29.41 -1.95
C ASN A 4 1.08 28.10 -2.38
N GLN A 5 1.73 27.37 -3.28
CA GLN A 5 1.26 26.08 -3.73
C GLN A 5 1.92 24.98 -2.88
N ASN A 6 1.17 23.96 -2.52
CA ASN A 6 1.69 22.74 -1.95
C ASN A 6 1.91 21.67 -3.00
N ASN A 7 2.81 20.75 -2.71
CA ASN A 7 3.09 19.61 -3.59
C ASN A 7 2.10 18.47 -3.34
N ASP A 8 1.81 17.73 -4.40
CA ASP A 8 1.14 16.44 -4.30
C ASP A 8 1.94 15.49 -3.42
N THR A 9 1.24 14.64 -2.68
CA THR A 9 1.88 13.72 -1.75
C THR A 9 1.29 12.31 -1.85
N THR A 10 2.15 11.31 -1.75
CA THR A 10 1.76 9.91 -1.66
C THR A 10 2.18 9.38 -0.30
N LEU A 11 1.25 8.73 0.39
CA LEU A 11 1.39 8.26 1.76
C LEU A 11 1.01 6.79 1.88
N CYS A 12 1.63 6.10 2.83
CA CYS A 12 1.17 4.79 3.27
C CYS A 12 -0.03 4.92 4.22
N PRO A 13 -0.88 3.88 4.33
CA PRO A 13 -1.88 3.80 5.39
C PRO A 13 -1.28 3.99 6.79
N GLY A 14 -1.98 4.71 7.66
CA GLY A 14 -1.50 5.03 9.01
C GLY A 14 -0.45 6.13 9.09
N SER A 15 -0.08 6.76 7.98
CA SER A 15 0.86 7.90 7.97
C SER A 15 0.21 9.16 8.53
N LEU A 16 0.98 9.92 9.31
CA LEU A 16 0.55 11.24 9.78
C LEU A 16 0.90 12.30 8.73
N LEU A 17 -0.09 13.00 8.23
CA LEU A 17 0.12 14.21 7.44
C LEU A 17 0.15 15.43 8.37
N ASN A 18 1.25 16.17 8.34
CA ASN A 18 1.41 17.39 9.12
C ASN A 18 0.46 18.49 8.60
N PRO A 19 0.14 19.51 9.43
CA PRO A 19 -0.71 20.62 9.02
C PRO A 19 -0.12 21.30 7.79
N ILE A 20 -0.98 21.59 6.82
CA ILE A 20 -0.59 22.31 5.62
C ILE A 20 -0.89 23.78 5.85
N ASN A 21 0.17 24.58 5.97
CA ASN A 21 0.09 25.99 6.25
C ASN A 21 0.15 26.81 4.96
N TYR A 22 -0.88 27.59 4.72
CA TYR A 22 -0.95 28.51 3.59
C TYR A 22 -0.53 29.91 4.02
N ILE A 23 0.19 30.59 3.12
CA ILE A 23 0.61 31.97 3.28
C ILE A 23 0.14 32.72 2.05
N SER A 24 -0.58 33.81 2.28
CA SER A 24 -1.02 34.74 1.22
C SER A 24 -0.12 35.98 1.16
N SER A 25 0.03 36.51 -0.03
CA SER A 25 0.66 37.81 -0.23
C SER A 25 -0.34 38.73 -0.99
N PRO A 26 -0.79 39.84 -0.38
CA PRO A 26 -0.49 40.32 0.97
C PRO A 26 -1.05 39.39 2.06
N VAL A 27 -0.49 39.48 3.27
CA VAL A 27 -0.93 38.72 4.45
C VAL A 27 -2.31 39.15 4.94
N GLY A 28 -2.98 38.26 5.70
CA GLY A 28 -4.28 38.57 6.34
C GLY A 28 -5.48 37.93 5.64
N ALA A 29 -5.29 37.10 4.63
CA ALA A 29 -6.39 36.34 4.02
C ALA A 29 -7.02 35.37 5.00
N THR A 30 -8.31 35.13 4.84
CA THR A 30 -9.04 34.01 5.42
C THR A 30 -8.97 32.82 4.46
N TYR A 31 -8.89 31.59 5.02
CA TYR A 31 -8.79 30.37 4.24
C TYR A 31 -10.00 29.50 4.46
N THR A 32 -10.45 28.87 3.39
CA THR A 32 -11.39 27.74 3.41
C THR A 32 -10.83 26.63 2.52
N TRP A 33 -11.17 25.39 2.82
CA TRP A 33 -10.76 24.29 1.97
C TRP A 33 -11.90 23.30 1.77
N THR A 34 -11.86 22.58 0.64
CA THR A 34 -12.76 21.46 0.31
C THR A 34 -11.94 20.26 -0.10
N ASN A 35 -12.49 19.08 0.17
CA ASN A 35 -11.93 17.79 -0.19
C ASN A 35 -12.97 17.01 -1.00
N ASN A 36 -12.59 16.56 -2.19
CA ASN A 36 -13.48 15.82 -3.09
C ASN A 36 -13.67 14.35 -2.72
N ASN A 37 -12.82 13.83 -1.80
CA ASN A 37 -12.88 12.42 -1.39
C ASN A 37 -12.53 12.24 0.10
N THR A 38 -13.53 12.08 0.94
CA THR A 38 -13.37 11.90 2.38
C THR A 38 -12.70 10.57 2.78
N SER A 39 -12.59 9.63 1.84
CA SER A 39 -11.86 8.36 2.07
C SER A 39 -10.37 8.55 2.29
N ILE A 40 -9.79 9.74 2.04
CA ILE A 40 -8.41 10.06 2.44
C ILE A 40 -8.26 10.36 3.94
N GLY A 41 -9.36 10.36 4.72
CA GLY A 41 -9.35 10.47 6.18
C GLY A 41 -9.57 11.86 6.75
N ILE A 42 -9.78 12.88 5.92
CA ILE A 42 -10.14 14.22 6.33
C ILE A 42 -11.56 14.57 5.86
N GLY A 43 -12.25 15.47 6.58
CA GLY A 43 -13.60 15.91 6.24
C GLY A 43 -13.75 16.52 4.85
N ALA A 44 -14.98 16.70 4.40
CA ALA A 44 -15.28 17.27 3.07
C ALA A 44 -14.91 18.77 2.95
N SER A 45 -14.82 19.51 4.05
CA SER A 45 -14.46 20.93 4.04
C SER A 45 -14.05 21.42 5.43
N GLY A 46 -13.41 22.57 5.47
CA GLY A 46 -13.09 23.26 6.72
C GLY A 46 -12.69 24.71 6.51
N ASN A 47 -12.47 25.41 7.64
CA ASN A 47 -12.01 26.79 7.69
C ASN A 47 -10.61 26.86 8.28
N GLY A 48 -9.84 27.84 7.87
CA GLY A 48 -8.45 28.01 8.28
C GLY A 48 -7.49 27.10 7.53
N GLN A 49 -6.39 26.75 8.19
CA GLN A 49 -5.39 25.83 7.63
C GLN A 49 -5.94 24.40 7.55
N VAL A 50 -5.43 23.61 6.61
CA VAL A 50 -5.75 22.17 6.55
C VAL A 50 -5.11 21.49 7.76
N PRO A 51 -5.90 20.83 8.63
CA PRO A 51 -5.38 20.31 9.90
C PRO A 51 -4.50 19.07 9.68
N THR A 52 -3.81 18.65 10.73
CA THR A 52 -3.16 17.33 10.79
C THR A 52 -4.21 16.23 10.79
N TRP A 53 -3.95 15.12 10.05
CA TRP A 53 -4.74 13.90 10.15
C TRP A 53 -3.88 12.66 9.88
N THR A 54 -4.39 11.51 10.30
CA THR A 54 -3.79 10.21 10.00
C THR A 54 -4.55 9.56 8.84
N THR A 55 -3.82 9.07 7.85
CA THR A 55 -4.41 8.36 6.71
C THR A 55 -5.06 7.04 7.15
N PRO A 56 -6.27 6.72 6.66
CA PRO A 56 -6.92 5.46 6.97
C PRO A 56 -6.23 4.26 6.31
N ALA A 57 -6.61 3.05 6.74
CA ALA A 57 -6.24 1.83 6.03
C ALA A 57 -6.82 1.83 4.61
N ASN A 58 -6.03 1.36 3.66
CA ASN A 58 -6.46 1.16 2.27
C ASN A 58 -6.26 -0.30 1.87
N ASN A 59 -7.30 -1.11 2.01
CA ASN A 59 -7.31 -2.54 1.67
C ASN A 59 -7.97 -2.82 0.30
N THR A 60 -8.12 -1.79 -0.55
CA THR A 60 -8.84 -1.92 -1.83
C THR A 60 -8.00 -2.51 -2.97
N GLY A 61 -6.71 -2.66 -2.78
CA GLY A 61 -5.78 -3.05 -3.85
C GLY A 61 -5.40 -1.92 -4.81
N ASN A 62 -6.09 -0.77 -4.75
CA ASN A 62 -5.85 0.41 -5.57
C ASN A 62 -5.58 1.66 -4.72
N PRO A 63 -4.83 2.64 -5.21
CA PRO A 63 -4.65 3.91 -4.52
C PRO A 63 -5.97 4.65 -4.28
N VAL A 64 -6.15 5.21 -3.09
CA VAL A 64 -7.22 6.15 -2.78
C VAL A 64 -6.70 7.56 -2.96
N VAL A 65 -7.36 8.34 -3.82
CA VAL A 65 -6.92 9.68 -4.22
C VAL A 65 -7.96 10.71 -3.82
N GLY A 66 -7.52 11.80 -3.20
CA GLY A 66 -8.34 12.97 -2.91
C GLY A 66 -7.64 14.25 -3.32
N THR A 67 -8.41 15.21 -3.84
CA THR A 67 -7.95 16.57 -4.15
C THR A 67 -8.47 17.52 -3.08
N ILE A 68 -7.55 18.24 -2.45
CA ILE A 68 -7.89 19.31 -1.50
C ILE A 68 -7.71 20.63 -2.22
N THR A 69 -8.82 21.39 -2.36
CA THR A 69 -8.83 22.73 -2.96
C THR A 69 -8.91 23.76 -1.85
N VAL A 70 -7.98 24.69 -1.83
CA VAL A 70 -7.90 25.78 -0.85
C VAL A 70 -8.20 27.10 -1.51
N THR A 71 -9.08 27.85 -0.89
CA THR A 71 -9.49 29.20 -1.30
C THR A 71 -9.04 30.21 -0.27
N ALA A 72 -8.29 31.23 -0.69
CA ALA A 72 -7.88 32.37 0.12
C ALA A 72 -8.64 33.60 -0.28
N LEU A 73 -9.26 34.28 0.69
CA LEU A 73 -10.00 35.50 0.50
C LEU A 73 -9.41 36.59 1.42
N LEU A 74 -8.97 37.71 0.83
CA LEU A 74 -8.47 38.87 1.58
C LEU A 74 -9.58 39.87 1.91
N ASP A 75 -10.41 40.15 0.93
CA ASP A 75 -11.53 41.11 1.02
C ASP A 75 -12.70 40.57 0.17
N PRO A 76 -13.96 40.64 0.67
CA PRO A 76 -15.13 40.15 -0.06
C PRO A 76 -15.37 40.83 -1.43
N SER A 77 -14.83 42.03 -1.64
CA SER A 77 -14.91 42.75 -2.91
C SER A 77 -13.86 42.33 -3.95
N CYS A 78 -12.85 41.51 -3.54
CA CYS A 78 -11.78 41.05 -4.39
C CYS A 78 -11.98 39.57 -4.80
N PRO A 79 -11.54 39.16 -6.00
CA PRO A 79 -11.59 37.75 -6.38
C PRO A 79 -10.67 36.93 -5.47
N PRO A 80 -11.11 35.73 -5.05
CA PRO A 80 -10.29 34.82 -4.24
C PRO A 80 -9.12 34.26 -5.06
N SER A 81 -8.08 33.81 -4.36
CA SER A 81 -7.03 32.95 -4.91
C SER A 81 -7.31 31.51 -4.54
N VAL A 82 -7.13 30.61 -5.49
CA VAL A 82 -7.41 29.19 -5.33
C VAL A 82 -6.17 28.38 -5.70
N THR A 83 -5.87 27.35 -4.92
CA THR A 83 -4.85 26.33 -5.22
C THR A 83 -5.37 24.98 -4.81
N ASP A 84 -4.83 23.92 -5.41
CA ASP A 84 -5.15 22.56 -5.09
C ASP A 84 -3.88 21.73 -4.92
N PHE A 85 -4.00 20.57 -4.27
CA PHE A 85 -2.99 19.52 -4.18
C PHE A 85 -3.66 18.16 -4.02
N ILE A 86 -2.96 17.12 -4.46
CA ILE A 86 -3.46 15.76 -4.46
C ILE A 86 -2.82 14.99 -3.30
N VAL A 87 -3.65 14.26 -2.57
CA VAL A 87 -3.23 13.26 -1.57
C VAL A 87 -3.57 11.88 -2.11
N THR A 88 -2.57 11.04 -2.21
CA THR A 88 -2.71 9.65 -2.64
C THR A 88 -2.35 8.73 -1.48
N ILE A 89 -3.25 7.80 -1.11
CA ILE A 89 -2.98 6.76 -0.12
C ILE A 89 -2.74 5.45 -0.85
N SER A 90 -1.52 4.93 -0.75
CA SER A 90 -1.15 3.64 -1.33
C SER A 90 -1.96 2.50 -0.71
N PRO A 91 -2.27 1.43 -1.45
CA PRO A 91 -2.91 0.26 -0.87
C PRO A 91 -1.95 -0.51 0.06
N SER A 92 -2.53 -1.18 1.07
CA SER A 92 -1.83 -2.19 1.85
C SER A 92 -1.80 -3.50 1.07
N ALA A 93 -0.62 -4.06 0.89
CA ALA A 93 -0.48 -5.37 0.28
C ALA A 93 -0.80 -6.46 1.33
N ASN A 94 -1.69 -7.38 0.98
CA ASN A 94 -1.99 -8.57 1.77
C ASN A 94 -1.53 -9.80 0.99
N LEU A 95 -0.86 -10.72 1.69
CA LEU A 95 -0.43 -12.00 1.16
C LEU A 95 -1.57 -13.02 1.31
N GLU A 96 -1.90 -13.71 0.23
CA GLU A 96 -2.81 -14.84 0.18
C GLU A 96 -2.05 -16.07 -0.30
N VAL A 97 -2.21 -17.18 0.40
CA VAL A 97 -1.58 -18.47 0.10
C VAL A 97 -2.69 -19.52 -0.01
N SER A 98 -2.69 -20.31 -1.10
CA SER A 98 -3.75 -21.28 -1.37
C SER A 98 -3.86 -22.38 -0.32
N THR A 99 -2.71 -22.79 0.25
CA THR A 99 -2.61 -23.73 1.37
C THR A 99 -1.37 -23.42 2.19
N LEU A 100 -1.43 -23.66 3.51
CA LEU A 100 -0.31 -23.45 4.42
C LEU A 100 0.50 -24.74 4.65
N ASP A 101 -0.18 -25.89 4.61
CA ASP A 101 0.45 -27.21 4.77
C ASP A 101 -0.07 -28.13 3.68
N THR A 102 0.84 -28.83 3.02
CA THR A 102 0.51 -29.83 2.01
C THR A 102 1.38 -31.07 2.17
N LEU A 103 0.82 -32.21 1.85
CA LEU A 103 1.52 -33.49 1.82
C LEU A 103 1.57 -33.98 0.38
N VAL A 104 2.76 -34.19 -0.15
CA VAL A 104 2.99 -34.68 -1.51
C VAL A 104 3.85 -35.95 -1.49
N CYS A 105 3.70 -36.80 -2.48
CA CYS A 105 4.58 -37.95 -2.69
C CYS A 105 5.90 -37.50 -3.32
N SER A 106 6.96 -38.28 -3.11
CA SER A 106 8.25 -38.06 -3.79
C SER A 106 8.07 -38.05 -5.30
N GLY A 107 8.54 -37.00 -5.97
CA GLY A 107 8.38 -36.77 -7.41
C GLY A 107 7.18 -35.93 -7.78
N GLU A 108 6.43 -35.42 -6.81
CA GLU A 108 5.28 -34.51 -7.03
C GLU A 108 5.58 -33.10 -6.56
N SER A 109 4.72 -32.15 -6.99
CA SER A 109 4.77 -30.73 -6.63
C SER A 109 3.75 -30.38 -5.55
N PRO A 110 4.05 -29.44 -4.62
CA PRO A 110 3.08 -28.91 -3.67
C PRO A 110 2.01 -28.01 -4.33
N ASP A 111 2.27 -27.43 -5.51
CA ASP A 111 1.35 -26.57 -6.26
C ASP A 111 0.71 -25.46 -5.40
N VAL A 112 1.55 -24.73 -4.65
CA VAL A 112 1.09 -23.66 -3.75
C VAL A 112 1.06 -22.33 -4.50
N ILE A 113 -0.12 -21.77 -4.64
CA ILE A 113 -0.31 -20.43 -5.24
C ILE A 113 -0.15 -19.37 -4.16
N VAL A 114 0.68 -18.36 -4.45
CA VAL A 114 0.88 -17.16 -3.64
C VAL A 114 0.47 -15.94 -4.45
N GLN A 115 -0.34 -15.05 -3.86
CA GLN A 115 -0.81 -13.85 -4.54
C GLN A 115 -1.04 -12.69 -3.57
N SER A 116 -1.21 -11.49 -4.12
CA SER A 116 -1.56 -10.29 -3.37
C SER A 116 -2.75 -9.58 -4.00
N ASN A 117 -3.55 -8.90 -3.16
CA ASN A 117 -4.58 -7.97 -3.59
C ASN A 117 -4.01 -6.75 -4.36
N VAL A 118 -2.70 -6.48 -4.25
CA VAL A 118 -1.99 -5.41 -4.94
C VAL A 118 -1.15 -6.01 -6.06
N SER A 119 -1.54 -5.79 -7.32
CA SER A 119 -0.90 -6.42 -8.49
C SER A 119 0.57 -6.03 -8.69
N SER A 120 0.99 -4.85 -8.18
CA SER A 120 2.38 -4.39 -8.22
C SER A 120 3.23 -4.85 -7.03
N ALA A 121 2.66 -5.56 -6.07
CA ALA A 121 3.41 -6.10 -4.94
C ALA A 121 4.41 -7.15 -5.42
N ILE A 122 5.58 -7.18 -4.79
CA ILE A 122 6.63 -8.16 -5.07
C ILE A 122 6.54 -9.24 -4.00
N ILE A 123 6.20 -10.47 -4.43
CA ILE A 123 6.19 -11.64 -3.56
C ILE A 123 7.43 -12.46 -3.85
N THR A 124 8.14 -12.86 -2.80
CA THR A 124 9.31 -13.72 -2.87
C THR A 124 9.16 -14.87 -1.89
N TRP A 125 9.78 -16.04 -2.20
CA TRP A 125 9.89 -17.14 -1.26
C TRP A 125 11.28 -17.73 -1.24
N THR A 126 11.64 -18.28 -0.09
CA THR A 126 12.87 -19.02 0.12
C THR A 126 12.54 -20.42 0.64
N ALA A 127 13.17 -21.44 0.07
CA ALA A 127 13.01 -22.82 0.45
C ALA A 127 14.14 -23.24 1.39
N ILE A 128 13.79 -23.98 2.46
CA ILE A 128 14.72 -24.66 3.34
C ILE A 128 14.32 -26.14 3.38
N ALA A 129 15.17 -27.01 2.81
CA ALA A 129 14.96 -28.44 2.75
C ALA A 129 16.05 -29.18 3.54
N PRO A 130 15.73 -30.33 4.15
CA PRO A 130 16.74 -31.23 4.70
C PRO A 130 17.58 -31.90 3.56
N PRO A 131 18.77 -32.41 3.87
CA PRO A 131 19.65 -33.02 2.85
C PRO A 131 19.05 -34.22 2.11
N SER A 132 18.02 -34.87 2.68
CA SER A 132 17.26 -35.96 2.08
C SER A 132 16.28 -35.52 0.99
N ILE A 133 15.99 -34.23 0.89
CA ILE A 133 15.06 -33.69 -0.13
C ILE A 133 15.84 -32.83 -1.11
N SER A 134 15.67 -33.14 -2.40
CA SER A 134 16.13 -32.32 -3.52
C SER A 134 14.94 -31.74 -4.30
N GLY A 135 15.22 -30.73 -5.14
CA GLY A 135 14.25 -30.10 -6.04
C GLY A 135 13.61 -28.82 -5.52
N SER A 136 13.73 -28.48 -4.23
CA SER A 136 13.20 -27.22 -3.69
C SER A 136 13.99 -26.02 -4.20
N SER A 137 13.31 -24.91 -4.46
CA SER A 137 13.92 -23.68 -4.99
C SER A 137 13.34 -22.40 -4.38
N ASN A 138 14.13 -21.33 -4.44
CA ASN A 138 13.67 -19.99 -4.17
C ASN A 138 12.98 -19.43 -5.42
N GLY A 139 12.03 -18.52 -5.22
CA GLY A 139 11.34 -17.91 -6.36
C GLY A 139 10.66 -16.60 -6.02
N ASN A 140 9.95 -16.08 -7.01
CA ASN A 140 9.13 -14.88 -6.90
C ASN A 140 7.99 -14.89 -7.92
N GLY A 141 6.94 -14.11 -7.63
CA GLY A 141 5.82 -13.90 -8.54
C GLY A 141 4.58 -13.34 -7.83
N ASN A 142 3.74 -12.64 -8.57
CA ASN A 142 2.43 -12.17 -8.08
C ASN A 142 1.41 -12.14 -9.25
N PRO A 143 0.57 -13.18 -9.41
CA PRO A 143 0.63 -14.43 -8.66
C PRO A 143 1.92 -15.22 -8.93
N GLY A 144 2.37 -15.99 -7.95
CA GLY A 144 3.45 -16.95 -8.07
C GLY A 144 2.96 -18.37 -7.78
N ASN A 145 3.65 -19.36 -8.30
CA ASN A 145 3.38 -20.78 -8.03
C ASN A 145 4.66 -21.45 -7.49
N ILE A 146 4.53 -22.09 -6.34
CA ILE A 146 5.57 -22.98 -5.81
C ILE A 146 5.26 -24.38 -6.32
N ASP A 147 5.85 -24.71 -7.46
CA ASP A 147 5.61 -25.94 -8.22
C ASP A 147 6.86 -26.84 -8.32
N ASP A 148 7.74 -26.70 -7.36
CA ASP A 148 8.95 -27.51 -7.23
C ASP A 148 8.64 -29.01 -7.19
N ILE A 149 9.29 -29.81 -8.03
CA ILE A 149 9.20 -31.29 -7.95
C ILE A 149 10.14 -31.76 -6.85
N LEU A 150 9.53 -32.16 -5.71
CA LEU A 150 10.27 -32.54 -4.52
C LEU A 150 10.59 -34.05 -4.55
N ILE A 151 11.87 -34.38 -4.43
CA ILE A 151 12.34 -35.78 -4.42
C ILE A 151 12.92 -36.08 -3.03
N ASN A 152 12.31 -37.04 -2.33
CA ASN A 152 12.87 -37.61 -1.12
C ASN A 152 13.67 -38.88 -1.49
N ASP A 153 14.99 -38.76 -1.49
CA ASP A 153 15.95 -39.85 -1.75
C ASP A 153 16.50 -40.45 -0.46
N GLY A 154 15.95 -40.06 0.70
CA GLY A 154 16.26 -40.61 1.99
C GLY A 154 15.85 -42.08 2.10
N SER A 155 16.71 -42.92 2.63
CA SER A 155 16.47 -44.33 2.83
C SER A 155 15.55 -44.68 4.00
N THR A 156 14.95 -43.66 4.63
CA THR A 156 14.05 -43.79 5.79
C THR A 156 12.59 -43.68 5.38
N SER A 157 11.73 -44.50 5.96
CA SER A 157 10.27 -44.47 5.77
C SER A 157 9.61 -43.32 6.53
N SER A 158 10.32 -42.22 6.81
CA SER A 158 9.81 -41.02 7.50
C SER A 158 9.49 -39.91 6.53
N ASN A 159 8.48 -39.14 6.87
CA ASN A 159 8.17 -37.88 6.16
C ASN A 159 9.23 -36.84 6.51
N ASP A 160 9.76 -36.19 5.48
CA ASP A 160 10.62 -35.02 5.62
C ASP A 160 9.85 -33.76 5.22
N THR A 161 10.26 -32.59 5.72
CA THR A 161 9.53 -31.35 5.53
C THR A 161 10.42 -30.30 4.87
N VAL A 162 9.88 -29.66 3.84
CA VAL A 162 10.44 -28.44 3.23
C VAL A 162 9.67 -27.24 3.76
N PHE A 163 10.39 -26.21 4.21
CA PHE A 163 9.81 -24.96 4.65
C PHE A 163 9.98 -23.90 3.57
N TYR A 164 8.87 -23.28 3.14
CA TYR A 164 8.87 -22.11 2.28
C TYR A 164 8.51 -20.88 3.11
N THR A 165 9.45 -19.96 3.25
CA THR A 165 9.20 -18.65 3.88
C THR A 165 8.83 -17.65 2.79
N ILE A 166 7.60 -17.13 2.86
CA ILE A 166 7.02 -16.22 1.86
C ILE A 166 6.98 -14.82 2.43
N SER A 167 7.40 -13.83 1.63
CA SER A 167 7.44 -12.41 1.99
C SER A 167 6.85 -11.55 0.87
N ILE A 168 6.21 -10.42 1.25
CA ILE A 168 5.63 -9.42 0.37
C ILE A 168 6.14 -8.02 0.71
#